data_44d51de5b9ddfee007fb4544a58596d6
#
_entry.id   44d51de5b9ddfee007fb4544a58596d6
#
_cell.length_a   1.000
_cell.length_b   1.000
_cell.length_c   1.000
_cell.angle_alpha   90.00
_cell.angle_beta   90.00
_cell.angle_gamma   90.00
#
_symmetry.space_group_name_H-M   'P 1'
#
loop_
_entity.id
_entity.type
_entity.pdbx_description
1 polymer ?
#
loop_
_entity_poly.entity_id
_entity_poly.type
_entity_poly.pdbx_seq_one_letter_code
_entity_poly.pdbx_strand_id
1 'polypeptide(L)'
;GLTNDDYLYFKNLFDNAGVLDRIVSFVNTTEAPPVERLLVPDMGLTAAEYFAVDKNEKEMVLLTDMTLYADALSIVSNRMDQIPSKDSMPGSLYSDLAKIYEKAVQFPQGGSITIIAVTTLSGGDITHAIPDNTGYITEGQLFLRKDTEIGKVIVDPFRSLSRLKQLVIGKKTRKDHPQVMNAAIRLYADAANARTKLENGFDLTDYDKRTLDFARDYSNELLAIDVNIGITQMLDTAWALFRKYFTRSELGIKKEIVDEFGNMD
;
A
#
# COMPACT_ATOMS: atom_id res chain seq x y z
N GLY A 1 -17.47 7.68 -0.09
CA GLY A 1 -17.92 8.89 0.60
C GLY A 1 -16.78 9.85 0.85
N LEU A 2 -16.74 10.92 0.11
CA LEU A 2 -15.76 11.99 0.32
C LEU A 2 -16.45 13.18 0.99
N THR A 3 -15.69 14.00 1.71
CA THR A 3 -16.17 15.37 2.02
C THR A 3 -16.20 16.19 0.73
N ASN A 4 -16.95 17.29 0.71
CA ASN A 4 -16.96 18.17 -0.46
C ASN A 4 -15.57 18.76 -0.75
N ASP A 5 -14.80 19.05 0.29
CA ASP A 5 -13.43 19.59 0.16
C ASP A 5 -12.49 18.54 -0.43
N ASP A 6 -12.56 17.28 0.01
CA ASP A 6 -11.77 16.19 -0.58
C ASP A 6 -12.13 15.97 -2.06
N TYR A 7 -13.42 16.01 -2.40
CA TYR A 7 -13.84 15.90 -3.80
C TYR A 7 -13.26 17.01 -4.66
N LEU A 8 -13.34 18.26 -4.21
CA LEU A 8 -12.79 19.41 -4.93
C LEU A 8 -11.26 19.32 -5.04
N TYR A 9 -10.59 18.83 -3.98
CA TYR A 9 -9.16 18.60 -4.01
C TYR A 9 -8.76 17.57 -5.08
N PHE A 10 -9.39 16.42 -5.12
CA PHE A 10 -9.10 15.40 -6.13
C PHE A 10 -9.42 15.86 -7.54
N LYS A 11 -10.56 16.55 -7.75
CA LYS A 11 -10.92 17.12 -9.04
C LYS A 11 -9.86 18.09 -9.55
N ASN A 12 -9.43 19.02 -8.70
CA ASN A 12 -8.39 19.99 -9.05
C ASN A 12 -7.03 19.32 -9.29
N LEU A 13 -6.69 18.28 -8.51
CA LEU A 13 -5.46 17.51 -8.68
C LEU A 13 -5.41 16.84 -10.07
N PHE A 14 -6.50 16.18 -10.48
CA PHE A 14 -6.60 15.49 -11.76
C PHE A 14 -6.64 16.48 -12.94
N ASP A 15 -7.31 17.61 -12.77
CA ASP A 15 -7.35 18.68 -13.78
C ASP A 15 -5.97 19.27 -13.99
N ASN A 16 -5.28 19.63 -12.92
CA ASN A 16 -3.91 20.16 -12.97
C ASN A 16 -2.89 19.14 -13.54
N ALA A 17 -3.13 17.85 -13.33
CA ALA A 17 -2.31 16.79 -13.91
C ALA A 17 -2.64 16.51 -15.39
N GLY A 18 -3.72 17.10 -15.94
CA GLY A 18 -4.16 16.89 -17.32
C GLY A 18 -4.59 15.46 -17.61
N VAL A 19 -5.19 14.75 -16.64
CA VAL A 19 -5.57 13.33 -16.76
C VAL A 19 -7.09 13.09 -16.68
N LEU A 20 -7.91 14.14 -16.63
CA LEU A 20 -9.36 14.02 -16.51
C LEU A 20 -10.01 13.23 -17.65
N ASP A 21 -9.47 13.29 -18.85
CA ASP A 21 -9.91 12.53 -20.03
C ASP A 21 -9.72 11.01 -19.90
N ARG A 22 -8.94 10.57 -18.92
CA ARG A 22 -8.67 9.16 -18.62
C ARG A 22 -9.33 8.67 -17.35
N ILE A 23 -10.17 9.50 -16.71
CA ILE A 23 -10.77 9.21 -15.43
C ILE A 23 -12.30 9.24 -15.56
N VAL A 24 -12.94 8.14 -15.17
CA VAL A 24 -14.37 8.06 -14.94
C VAL A 24 -14.61 8.10 -13.44
N SER A 25 -15.34 9.10 -12.95
CA SER A 25 -15.56 9.32 -11.52
C SER A 25 -17.01 9.09 -11.14
N PHE A 26 -17.22 8.21 -10.16
CA PHE A 26 -18.51 8.03 -9.47
C PHE A 26 -18.35 8.53 -8.04
N VAL A 27 -19.02 9.61 -7.69
CA VAL A 27 -18.79 10.30 -6.43
C VAL A 27 -20.04 10.35 -5.58
N ASN A 28 -19.90 9.95 -4.32
CA ASN A 28 -20.87 10.17 -3.26
C ASN A 28 -20.18 11.02 -2.18
N THR A 29 -20.79 12.15 -1.82
CA THR A 29 -20.28 12.96 -0.72
C THR A 29 -20.93 12.55 0.61
N THR A 30 -20.35 13.00 1.72
CA THR A 30 -20.86 12.73 3.07
C THR A 30 -22.26 13.33 3.33
N GLU A 31 -22.71 14.28 2.49
CA GLU A 31 -24.05 14.88 2.56
C GLU A 31 -25.12 14.00 1.93
N ALA A 32 -24.74 13.05 1.06
CA ALA A 32 -25.68 12.16 0.40
C ALA A 32 -26.14 11.00 1.30
N PRO A 33 -27.32 10.42 1.05
CA PRO A 33 -27.83 9.29 1.83
C PRO A 33 -26.85 8.11 1.88
N PRO A 34 -26.72 7.41 3.03
CA PRO A 34 -25.80 6.24 3.16
C PRO A 34 -26.05 5.15 2.10
N VAL A 35 -27.27 4.95 1.67
CA VAL A 35 -27.64 3.94 0.66
C VAL A 35 -26.98 4.20 -0.70
N GLU A 36 -26.83 5.48 -1.09
CA GLU A 36 -26.13 5.83 -2.34
C GLU A 36 -24.66 5.43 -2.28
N ARG A 37 -24.04 5.56 -1.09
CA ARG A 37 -22.64 5.18 -0.87
C ARG A 37 -22.40 3.68 -1.11
N LEU A 38 -23.39 2.83 -0.86
CA LEU A 38 -23.31 1.40 -1.15
C LEU A 38 -23.37 1.08 -2.65
N LEU A 39 -23.97 1.94 -3.46
CA LEU A 39 -24.12 1.74 -4.91
C LEU A 39 -22.89 2.21 -5.70
N VAL A 40 -22.18 3.21 -5.20
CA VAL A 40 -21.08 3.85 -5.94
C VAL A 40 -19.96 2.88 -6.34
N PRO A 41 -19.47 1.97 -5.48
CA PRO A 41 -18.47 0.98 -5.88
C PRO A 41 -18.95 0.07 -7.02
N ASP A 42 -20.20 -0.38 -6.97
CA ASP A 42 -20.76 -1.24 -8.02
C ASP A 42 -20.89 -0.50 -9.36
N MET A 43 -21.27 0.77 -9.34
CA MET A 43 -21.32 1.61 -10.55
C MET A 43 -19.95 1.78 -11.18
N GLY A 44 -18.93 2.10 -10.36
CA GLY A 44 -17.56 2.27 -10.82
C GLY A 44 -16.97 0.97 -11.38
N LEU A 45 -17.20 -0.14 -10.70
CA LEU A 45 -16.72 -1.45 -11.13
C LEU A 45 -17.45 -1.95 -12.37
N THR A 46 -18.74 -1.68 -12.53
CA THR A 46 -19.48 -2.00 -13.77
C THR A 46 -18.89 -1.25 -14.97
N ALA A 47 -18.54 0.01 -14.81
CA ALA A 47 -17.86 0.76 -15.87
C ALA A 47 -16.47 0.16 -16.18
N ALA A 48 -15.69 -0.20 -15.16
CA ALA A 48 -14.39 -0.83 -15.34
C ALA A 48 -14.50 -2.21 -16.02
N GLU A 49 -15.52 -3.01 -15.68
CA GLU A 49 -15.80 -4.28 -16.35
C GLU A 49 -16.10 -4.09 -17.85
N TYR A 50 -16.87 -3.06 -18.21
CA TYR A 50 -17.12 -2.75 -19.62
C TYR A 50 -15.84 -2.42 -20.37
N PHE A 51 -14.97 -1.57 -19.83
CA PHE A 51 -13.71 -1.23 -20.49
C PHE A 51 -12.76 -2.44 -20.55
N ALA A 52 -12.68 -3.21 -19.49
CA ALA A 52 -11.79 -4.38 -19.46
C ALA A 52 -12.26 -5.51 -20.38
N VAL A 53 -13.55 -5.80 -20.45
CA VAL A 53 -14.10 -6.94 -21.21
C VAL A 53 -14.38 -6.54 -22.66
N ASP A 54 -15.12 -5.45 -22.89
CA ASP A 54 -15.59 -5.09 -24.23
C ASP A 54 -14.55 -4.26 -25.00
N LYS A 55 -13.72 -3.48 -24.30
CA LYS A 55 -12.67 -2.66 -24.92
C LYS A 55 -11.28 -3.28 -24.81
N ASN A 56 -11.14 -4.35 -24.00
CA ASN A 56 -9.87 -5.03 -23.76
C ASN A 56 -8.79 -4.12 -23.14
N GLU A 57 -9.21 -3.18 -22.29
CA GLU A 57 -8.34 -2.20 -21.64
C GLU A 57 -7.89 -2.68 -20.26
N LYS A 58 -6.85 -2.03 -19.72
CA LYS A 58 -6.35 -2.30 -18.38
C LYS A 58 -6.79 -1.19 -17.46
N GLU A 59 -7.73 -1.51 -16.58
CA GLU A 59 -8.35 -0.56 -15.70
C GLU A 59 -7.71 -0.56 -14.30
N MET A 60 -7.55 0.62 -13.72
CA MET A 60 -7.23 0.80 -12.32
C MET A 60 -8.40 1.46 -11.60
N VAL A 61 -8.98 0.77 -10.65
CA VAL A 61 -10.11 1.26 -9.85
C VAL A 61 -9.62 1.68 -8.47
N LEU A 62 -9.79 2.95 -8.14
CA LEU A 62 -9.49 3.51 -6.82
C LEU A 62 -10.79 3.61 -6.01
N LEU A 63 -10.92 2.78 -4.98
CA LEU A 63 -12.08 2.80 -4.07
C LEU A 63 -11.71 3.57 -2.79
N THR A 64 -12.21 4.77 -2.66
CA THR A 64 -11.97 5.61 -1.48
C THR A 64 -13.27 6.24 -0.94
N ASP A 65 -13.65 6.09 0.32
CA ASP A 65 -13.01 5.30 1.37
C ASP A 65 -13.89 4.10 1.71
N MET A 66 -13.29 2.90 1.79
CA MET A 66 -14.04 1.68 2.10
C MET A 66 -14.45 1.58 3.57
N THR A 67 -13.83 2.37 4.46
CA THR A 67 -14.31 2.55 5.83
C THR A 67 -15.67 3.22 5.83
N LEU A 68 -15.85 4.29 5.05
CA LEU A 68 -17.14 4.98 4.92
C LEU A 68 -18.20 4.13 4.21
N TYR A 69 -17.79 3.24 3.30
CA TYR A 69 -18.67 2.23 2.73
C TYR A 69 -19.19 1.26 3.81
N ALA A 70 -18.30 0.73 4.64
CA ALA A 70 -18.66 -0.19 5.71
C ALA A 70 -19.54 0.47 6.79
N ASP A 71 -19.30 1.75 7.09
CA ASP A 71 -20.16 2.53 7.98
C ASP A 71 -21.58 2.67 7.41
N ALA A 72 -21.70 2.94 6.12
CA ALA A 72 -23.00 2.99 5.44
C ALA A 72 -23.71 1.62 5.47
N LEU A 73 -22.95 0.53 5.27
CA LEU A 73 -23.47 -0.83 5.36
C LEU A 73 -24.00 -1.12 6.78
N SER A 74 -23.28 -0.70 7.82
CA SER A 74 -23.69 -0.83 9.21
C SER A 74 -25.00 -0.07 9.50
N ILE A 75 -25.10 1.17 9.01
CA ILE A 75 -26.31 1.99 9.18
C ILE A 75 -27.54 1.31 8.54
N VAL A 76 -27.39 0.79 7.33
CA VAL A 76 -28.49 0.11 6.61
C VAL A 76 -28.86 -1.21 7.30
N SER A 77 -27.87 -1.99 7.69
CA SER A 77 -28.04 -3.28 8.40
C SER A 77 -28.77 -3.10 9.74
N ASN A 78 -28.40 -2.08 10.52
CA ASN A 78 -29.07 -1.77 11.78
C ASN A 78 -30.54 -1.35 11.59
N ARG A 79 -30.85 -0.67 10.49
CA ARG A 79 -32.24 -0.32 10.15
C ARG A 79 -33.09 -1.52 9.69
N MET A 80 -32.42 -2.60 9.32
CA MET A 80 -33.03 -3.89 8.96
C MET A 80 -33.09 -4.86 10.14
N ASP A 81 -32.86 -4.38 11.37
CA ASP A 81 -32.84 -5.15 12.62
C ASP A 81 -31.87 -6.34 12.62
N GLN A 82 -30.78 -6.24 11.87
CA GLN A 82 -29.73 -7.26 11.88
C GLN A 82 -28.83 -7.12 13.11
N ILE A 83 -28.46 -8.25 13.69
CA ILE A 83 -27.58 -8.27 14.89
C ILE A 83 -26.14 -7.90 14.49
N PRO A 84 -25.53 -6.87 15.10
CA PRO A 84 -24.14 -6.52 14.85
C PRO A 84 -23.17 -7.61 15.26
N SER A 85 -22.06 -7.73 14.55
CA SER A 85 -20.91 -8.58 14.84
C SER A 85 -19.75 -7.77 15.44
N LYS A 86 -18.50 -8.19 15.18
CA LYS A 86 -17.26 -7.52 15.65
C LYS A 86 -17.26 -6.04 15.24
N ASP A 87 -16.84 -5.17 16.16
CA ASP A 87 -16.72 -3.71 15.98
C ASP A 87 -18.01 -3.03 15.52
N SER A 88 -19.17 -3.56 15.94
CA SER A 88 -20.50 -3.08 15.55
C SER A 88 -20.79 -3.17 14.05
N MET A 89 -20.03 -3.95 13.29
CA MET A 89 -20.22 -4.16 11.87
C MET A 89 -21.24 -5.28 11.61
N PRO A 90 -21.94 -5.26 10.45
CA PRO A 90 -22.85 -6.35 10.09
C PRO A 90 -22.09 -7.65 9.86
N GLY A 91 -22.74 -8.78 10.16
CA GLY A 91 -22.17 -10.12 9.95
C GLY A 91 -21.84 -10.42 8.48
N SER A 92 -22.43 -9.70 7.54
CA SER A 92 -22.19 -9.81 6.09
C SER A 92 -20.97 -9.02 5.60
N LEU A 93 -20.29 -8.23 6.48
CA LEU A 93 -19.20 -7.31 6.05
C LEU A 93 -18.15 -8.01 5.16
N TYR A 94 -17.68 -9.20 5.58
CA TYR A 94 -16.70 -9.95 4.80
C TYR A 94 -17.20 -10.27 3.39
N SER A 95 -18.41 -10.81 3.28
CA SER A 95 -18.99 -11.21 1.98
C SER A 95 -19.31 -10.02 1.10
N ASP A 96 -19.70 -8.88 1.68
CA ASP A 96 -19.99 -7.65 0.92
C ASP A 96 -18.69 -7.03 0.38
N LEU A 97 -17.63 -6.98 1.17
CA LEU A 97 -16.30 -6.56 0.71
C LEU A 97 -15.73 -7.52 -0.34
N ALA A 98 -15.87 -8.83 -0.12
CA ALA A 98 -15.38 -9.84 -1.05
C ALA A 98 -16.04 -9.71 -2.43
N LYS A 99 -17.34 -9.51 -2.52
CA LYS A 99 -18.05 -9.27 -3.80
C LYS A 99 -17.47 -8.10 -4.60
N ILE A 100 -17.00 -7.06 -3.90
CA ILE A 100 -16.38 -5.90 -4.54
C ILE A 100 -14.95 -6.22 -4.98
N TYR A 101 -14.14 -6.77 -4.07
CA TYR A 101 -12.69 -6.94 -4.31
C TYR A 101 -12.38 -8.12 -5.26
N GLU A 102 -13.20 -9.16 -5.30
CA GLU A 102 -13.06 -10.28 -6.25
C GLU A 102 -13.28 -9.89 -7.72
N LYS A 103 -13.77 -8.68 -7.98
CA LYS A 103 -13.80 -8.11 -9.34
C LYS A 103 -12.42 -7.70 -9.88
N ALA A 104 -11.37 -7.70 -9.05
CA ALA A 104 -9.99 -7.52 -9.48
C ALA A 104 -9.50 -8.77 -10.21
N VAL A 105 -9.46 -8.73 -11.53
CA VAL A 105 -9.19 -9.91 -12.37
C VAL A 105 -8.45 -9.53 -13.65
N GLN A 106 -7.64 -10.45 -14.15
CA GLN A 106 -7.09 -10.39 -15.50
C GLN A 106 -7.89 -11.33 -16.42
N PHE A 107 -8.48 -10.78 -17.47
CA PHE A 107 -9.28 -11.54 -18.43
C PHE A 107 -8.38 -12.26 -19.47
N PRO A 108 -8.78 -13.45 -19.96
CA PRO A 108 -8.00 -14.21 -20.93
C PRO A 108 -7.72 -13.43 -22.22
N GLN A 109 -8.62 -12.58 -22.66
CA GLN A 109 -8.49 -11.73 -23.84
C GLN A 109 -7.54 -10.54 -23.68
N GLY A 110 -7.06 -10.26 -22.46
CA GLY A 110 -6.00 -9.29 -22.18
C GLY A 110 -6.41 -8.07 -21.37
N GLY A 111 -7.69 -7.75 -21.25
CA GLY A 111 -8.17 -6.71 -20.34
C GLY A 111 -7.98 -7.10 -18.87
N SER A 112 -7.91 -6.13 -17.99
CA SER A 112 -7.74 -6.40 -16.56
C SER A 112 -8.32 -5.28 -15.68
N ILE A 113 -8.71 -5.65 -14.46
CA ILE A 113 -9.11 -4.71 -13.41
C ILE A 113 -8.16 -4.87 -12.23
N THR A 114 -7.50 -3.78 -11.87
CA THR A 114 -6.70 -3.67 -10.65
C THR A 114 -7.42 -2.77 -9.67
N ILE A 115 -7.68 -3.25 -8.45
CA ILE A 115 -8.38 -2.48 -7.42
C ILE A 115 -7.38 -2.02 -6.35
N ILE A 116 -7.40 -0.72 -6.04
CA ILE A 116 -6.77 -0.15 -4.86
C ILE A 116 -7.89 0.29 -3.92
N ALA A 117 -8.09 -0.49 -2.86
CA ALA A 117 -9.07 -0.19 -1.83
C ALA A 117 -8.39 0.57 -0.67
N VAL A 118 -8.88 1.78 -0.39
CA VAL A 118 -8.36 2.62 0.68
C VAL A 118 -9.24 2.44 1.93
N THR A 119 -8.62 2.19 3.06
CA THR A 119 -9.27 2.15 4.37
C THR A 119 -8.60 3.12 5.32
N THR A 120 -9.38 3.83 6.11
CA THR A 120 -8.87 4.69 7.19
C THR A 120 -8.69 3.87 8.47
N LEU A 121 -7.53 4.01 9.10
CA LEU A 121 -7.23 3.34 10.36
C LEU A 121 -7.56 4.26 11.54
N SER A 122 -8.67 4.02 12.21
CA SER A 122 -9.00 4.74 13.43
C SER A 122 -8.00 4.38 14.54
N GLY A 123 -7.31 5.41 15.08
CA GLY A 123 -6.26 5.19 16.08
C GLY A 123 -5.06 4.35 15.62
N GLY A 124 -4.90 4.10 14.31
CA GLY A 124 -3.85 3.25 13.76
C GLY A 124 -4.10 1.74 13.96
N ASP A 125 -5.32 1.34 14.31
CA ASP A 125 -5.69 -0.05 14.58
C ASP A 125 -5.98 -0.82 13.28
N ILE A 126 -5.03 -1.67 12.90
CA ILE A 126 -5.15 -2.58 11.75
C ILE A 126 -6.03 -3.80 12.04
N THR A 127 -6.34 -4.07 13.32
CA THR A 127 -7.15 -5.25 13.73
C THR A 127 -8.64 -4.96 13.77
N HIS A 128 -9.06 -3.72 13.51
CA HIS A 128 -10.45 -3.35 13.32
C HIS A 128 -11.05 -4.15 12.15
N ALA A 129 -12.33 -4.50 12.25
CA ALA A 129 -13.00 -5.41 11.30
C ALA A 129 -12.84 -5.00 9.82
N ILE A 130 -12.81 -3.72 9.50
CA ILE A 130 -12.74 -3.22 8.11
C ILE A 130 -11.34 -3.45 7.50
N PRO A 131 -10.23 -2.92 8.06
CA PRO A 131 -8.91 -3.17 7.52
C PRO A 131 -8.51 -4.65 7.61
N ASP A 132 -8.91 -5.36 8.67
CA ASP A 132 -8.63 -6.78 8.85
C ASP A 132 -9.26 -7.62 7.72
N ASN A 133 -10.57 -7.48 7.49
CA ASN A 133 -11.25 -8.17 6.38
C ASN A 133 -10.71 -7.78 5.02
N THR A 134 -10.44 -6.48 4.78
CA THR A 134 -9.81 -6.00 3.54
C THR A 134 -8.47 -6.68 3.32
N GLY A 135 -7.67 -6.79 4.36
CA GLY A 135 -6.38 -7.46 4.31
C GLY A 135 -6.46 -8.96 4.05
N TYR A 136 -7.52 -9.64 4.50
CA TYR A 136 -7.74 -11.07 4.20
C TYR A 136 -8.15 -11.32 2.75
N ILE A 137 -8.95 -10.44 2.17
CA ILE A 137 -9.50 -10.62 0.82
C ILE A 137 -8.48 -10.22 -0.25
N THR A 138 -7.75 -9.11 -0.04
CA THR A 138 -6.85 -8.55 -1.04
C THR A 138 -5.50 -9.26 -1.10
N GLU A 139 -4.79 -9.16 -2.23
CA GLU A 139 -3.48 -9.80 -2.45
C GLU A 139 -2.30 -9.04 -1.83
N GLY A 140 -2.53 -7.86 -1.31
CA GLY A 140 -1.52 -7.06 -0.62
C GLY A 140 -2.10 -5.90 0.15
N GLN A 141 -1.31 -5.41 1.11
CA GLN A 141 -1.66 -4.26 1.94
C GLN A 141 -0.46 -3.32 1.98
N LEU A 142 -0.69 -2.05 1.75
CA LEU A 142 0.27 -0.97 1.97
C LEU A 142 -0.16 -0.19 3.21
N PHE A 143 0.56 -0.35 4.30
CA PHE A 143 0.34 0.41 5.52
C PHE A 143 1.13 1.72 5.44
N LEU A 144 0.43 2.85 5.51
CA LEU A 144 1.03 4.17 5.46
C LEU A 144 1.18 4.73 6.88
N ARG A 145 2.33 5.32 7.18
CA ARG A 145 2.56 6.05 8.43
C ARG A 145 3.36 7.34 8.19
N LYS A 146 3.16 8.31 9.06
CA LYS A 146 4.02 9.49 9.08
C LYS A 146 5.35 9.13 9.74
N ASP A 147 6.45 9.38 9.03
CA ASP A 147 7.79 9.30 9.59
C ASP A 147 8.15 10.68 10.15
N THR A 148 8.39 10.74 11.46
CA THR A 148 8.65 12.02 12.16
C THR A 148 10.06 12.53 11.94
N GLU A 149 11.01 11.67 11.57
CA GLU A 149 12.40 12.03 11.34
C GLU A 149 12.59 12.76 10.01
N ILE A 150 11.95 12.26 8.95
CA ILE A 150 12.01 12.90 7.62
C ILE A 150 10.81 13.80 7.32
N GLY A 151 9.79 13.81 8.20
CA GLY A 151 8.58 14.63 8.03
C GLY A 151 7.64 14.20 6.91
N LYS A 152 7.83 13.03 6.31
CA LYS A 152 7.06 12.51 5.18
C LYS A 152 6.14 11.36 5.58
N VAL A 153 5.17 11.05 4.72
CA VAL A 153 4.42 9.80 4.77
C VAL A 153 5.21 8.72 4.03
N ILE A 154 5.38 7.57 4.65
CA ILE A 154 6.10 6.42 4.09
C ILE A 154 5.23 5.16 4.09
N VAL A 155 5.58 4.22 3.22
CA VAL A 155 5.09 2.84 3.30
C VAL A 155 5.87 2.12 4.41
N ASP A 156 5.16 1.61 5.42
CA ASP A 156 5.78 0.84 6.50
C ASP A 156 6.16 -0.56 6.02
N PRO A 157 7.45 -0.92 5.93
CA PRO A 157 7.89 -2.19 5.36
C PRO A 157 7.57 -3.40 6.25
N PHE A 158 7.30 -3.21 7.56
CA PHE A 158 6.99 -4.30 8.48
C PHE A 158 5.51 -4.62 8.55
N ARG A 159 4.65 -3.60 8.38
CA ARG A 159 3.19 -3.74 8.42
C ARG A 159 2.59 -3.96 7.05
N SER A 160 3.35 -3.70 5.99
CA SER A 160 2.91 -3.93 4.60
C SER A 160 3.17 -5.38 4.18
N LEU A 161 2.28 -5.91 3.35
CA LEU A 161 2.32 -7.29 2.90
C LEU A 161 2.02 -7.38 1.40
N SER A 162 2.69 -8.28 0.70
CA SER A 162 2.31 -8.75 -0.64
C SER A 162 2.35 -10.27 -0.68
N ARG A 163 1.23 -10.92 -0.99
CA ARG A 163 1.13 -12.38 -1.16
C ARG A 163 1.74 -12.84 -2.47
N LEU A 164 1.72 -11.98 -3.50
CA LEU A 164 2.19 -12.31 -4.85
C LEU A 164 3.69 -12.09 -5.04
N LYS A 165 4.41 -11.57 -4.05
CA LYS A 165 5.85 -11.24 -4.16
C LYS A 165 6.70 -12.40 -4.70
N GLN A 166 6.43 -13.63 -4.28
CA GLN A 166 7.18 -14.81 -4.69
C GLN A 166 6.99 -15.19 -6.18
N LEU A 167 5.93 -14.71 -6.81
CA LEU A 167 5.68 -14.91 -8.25
C LEU A 167 6.45 -13.93 -9.12
N VAL A 168 6.93 -12.83 -8.55
CA VAL A 168 7.52 -11.70 -9.26
C VAL A 168 8.99 -11.51 -8.92
N ILE A 169 9.34 -11.50 -7.62
CA ILE A 169 10.68 -11.16 -7.13
C ILE A 169 11.72 -12.18 -7.60
N GLY A 170 12.73 -11.71 -8.33
CA GLY A 170 13.79 -12.54 -8.90
C GLY A 170 13.38 -13.42 -10.07
N LYS A 171 12.11 -13.39 -10.50
CA LYS A 171 11.59 -14.13 -11.68
C LYS A 171 11.22 -13.20 -12.82
N LYS A 172 10.49 -12.13 -12.52
CA LYS A 172 10.11 -11.07 -13.47
C LYS A 172 10.91 -9.78 -13.24
N THR A 173 11.69 -9.73 -12.17
CA THR A 173 12.58 -8.64 -11.81
C THR A 173 14.03 -9.13 -11.82
N ARG A 174 14.98 -8.21 -11.66
CA ARG A 174 16.42 -8.49 -11.62
C ARG A 174 16.74 -9.54 -10.55
N LYS A 175 17.70 -10.42 -10.82
CA LYS A 175 17.99 -11.61 -9.99
C LYS A 175 18.53 -11.30 -8.58
N ASP A 176 19.08 -10.11 -8.36
CA ASP A 176 19.52 -9.64 -7.04
C ASP A 176 18.35 -9.17 -6.13
N HIS A 177 17.19 -8.88 -6.70
CA HIS A 177 16.04 -8.33 -5.96
C HIS A 177 15.70 -9.10 -4.68
N PRO A 178 15.64 -10.44 -4.65
CA PRO A 178 15.33 -11.17 -3.40
C PRO A 178 16.34 -10.89 -2.28
N GLN A 179 17.62 -10.81 -2.61
CA GLN A 179 18.68 -10.62 -1.62
C GLN A 179 18.78 -9.17 -1.17
N VAL A 180 18.62 -8.22 -2.10
CA VAL A 180 18.53 -6.78 -1.79
C VAL A 180 17.36 -6.52 -0.84
N MET A 181 16.18 -7.06 -1.13
CA MET A 181 15.01 -6.90 -0.27
C MET A 181 15.24 -7.49 1.13
N ASN A 182 15.79 -8.71 1.22
CA ASN A 182 16.03 -9.34 2.51
C ASN A 182 17.07 -8.58 3.34
N ALA A 183 18.14 -8.10 2.70
CA ALA A 183 19.16 -7.28 3.37
C ALA A 183 18.56 -5.95 3.86
N ALA A 184 17.78 -5.26 3.02
CA ALA A 184 17.14 -4.01 3.38
C ALA A 184 16.18 -4.16 4.58
N ILE A 185 15.33 -5.19 4.58
CA ILE A 185 14.40 -5.47 5.69
C ILE A 185 15.17 -5.73 6.98
N ARG A 186 16.23 -6.54 6.95
CA ARG A 186 17.05 -6.84 8.11
C ARG A 186 17.73 -5.59 8.65
N LEU A 187 18.40 -4.82 7.79
CA LEU A 187 19.08 -3.59 8.19
C LEU A 187 18.10 -2.53 8.74
N TYR A 188 16.91 -2.45 8.18
CA TYR A 188 15.86 -1.58 8.68
C TYR A 188 15.32 -2.05 10.05
N ALA A 189 15.29 -3.37 10.31
CA ALA A 189 14.98 -3.93 11.64
C ALA A 189 16.08 -3.64 12.64
N ASP A 190 17.35 -3.73 12.23
CA ASP A 190 18.51 -3.37 13.08
C ASP A 190 18.44 -1.89 13.50
N ALA A 191 18.04 -1.00 12.57
CA ALA A 191 17.82 0.42 12.88
C ALA A 191 16.66 0.63 13.88
N ALA A 192 15.57 -0.13 13.79
CA ALA A 192 14.48 -0.06 14.77
C ALA A 192 14.97 -0.50 16.17
N ASN A 193 15.79 -1.54 16.25
CA ASN A 193 16.44 -1.97 17.49
C ASN A 193 17.40 -0.90 18.04
N ALA A 194 18.20 -0.26 17.18
CA ALA A 194 19.09 0.83 17.57
C ALA A 194 18.32 2.04 18.12
N ARG A 195 17.16 2.38 17.51
CA ARG A 195 16.28 3.44 18.02
C ARG A 195 15.75 3.11 19.42
N THR A 196 15.31 1.87 19.64
CA THR A 196 14.87 1.42 20.98
C THR A 196 16.00 1.49 22.01
N LYS A 197 17.24 1.15 21.64
CA LYS A 197 18.40 1.34 22.53
C LYS A 197 18.59 2.80 22.91
N LEU A 198 18.53 3.70 21.92
CA LEU A 198 18.68 5.14 22.14
C LEU A 198 17.58 5.70 23.07
N GLU A 199 16.33 5.31 22.83
CA GLU A 199 15.17 5.71 23.66
C GLU A 199 15.30 5.24 25.12
N ASN A 200 15.92 4.08 25.33
CA ASN A 200 16.18 3.53 26.66
C ASN A 200 17.49 4.05 27.30
N GLY A 201 18.20 4.99 26.65
CA GLY A 201 19.39 5.63 27.19
C GLY A 201 20.65 4.78 27.08
N PHE A 202 20.69 3.76 26.23
CA PHE A 202 21.90 2.97 25.98
C PHE A 202 22.83 3.64 24.96
N ASP A 203 24.14 3.43 25.13
CA ASP A 203 25.11 3.86 24.14
C ASP A 203 24.95 3.11 22.83
N LEU A 204 25.06 3.83 21.72
CA LEU A 204 25.01 3.26 20.38
C LEU A 204 26.42 2.92 19.89
N THR A 205 26.56 1.72 19.33
CA THR A 205 27.74 1.33 18.56
C THR A 205 27.84 2.10 17.24
N ASP A 206 28.98 2.07 16.58
CA ASP A 206 29.13 2.68 15.24
C ASP A 206 28.22 1.99 14.21
N TYR A 207 27.98 0.68 14.36
CA TYR A 207 27.01 -0.04 13.54
C TYR A 207 25.59 0.46 13.78
N ASP A 208 25.17 0.64 15.04
CA ASP A 208 23.86 1.18 15.38
C ASP A 208 23.63 2.58 14.75
N LYS A 209 24.64 3.45 14.81
CA LYS A 209 24.56 4.80 14.20
C LYS A 209 24.40 4.72 12.69
N ARG A 210 25.20 3.89 12.02
CA ARG A 210 25.12 3.70 10.56
C ARG A 210 23.78 3.10 10.12
N THR A 211 23.20 2.19 10.89
CA THR A 211 21.88 1.63 10.60
C THR A 211 20.77 2.67 10.75
N LEU A 212 20.85 3.58 11.72
CA LEU A 212 19.91 4.70 11.86
C LEU A 212 19.99 5.66 10.65
N ASP A 213 21.19 6.06 10.26
CA ASP A 213 21.40 6.92 9.10
C ASP A 213 20.94 6.25 7.80
N PHE A 214 21.20 4.95 7.65
CA PHE A 214 20.70 4.15 6.53
C PHE A 214 19.17 4.14 6.52
N ALA A 215 18.51 3.87 7.64
CA ALA A 215 17.06 3.79 7.69
C ALA A 215 16.39 5.14 7.34
N ARG A 216 16.98 6.26 7.77
CA ARG A 216 16.52 7.61 7.42
C ARG A 216 16.60 7.83 5.90
N ASP A 217 17.76 7.57 5.30
CA ASP A 217 17.96 7.78 3.86
C ASP A 217 17.12 6.78 3.05
N TYR A 218 17.02 5.52 3.48
CA TYR A 218 16.18 4.51 2.85
C TYR A 218 14.69 4.90 2.90
N SER A 219 14.22 5.44 4.02
CA SER A 219 12.86 5.95 4.13
C SER A 219 12.61 7.11 3.18
N ASN A 220 13.56 8.04 3.05
CA ASN A 220 13.40 9.21 2.20
C ASN A 220 13.50 8.89 0.70
N GLU A 221 14.39 7.99 0.30
CA GLU A 221 14.69 7.71 -1.12
C GLU A 221 13.85 6.56 -1.71
N LEU A 222 13.32 5.65 -0.88
CA LEU A 222 12.63 4.45 -1.36
C LEU A 222 11.25 4.21 -0.76
N LEU A 223 10.98 4.61 0.49
CA LEU A 223 9.71 4.32 1.15
C LEU A 223 8.72 5.50 1.14
N ALA A 224 9.19 6.72 0.90
CA ALA A 224 8.33 7.90 0.86
C ALA A 224 7.35 7.82 -0.32
N ILE A 225 6.09 8.20 -0.09
CA ILE A 225 5.02 8.09 -1.09
C ILE A 225 5.18 9.03 -2.28
N ASP A 226 6.03 10.03 -2.17
CA ASP A 226 6.38 10.96 -3.24
C ASP A 226 7.52 10.43 -4.16
N VAL A 227 8.07 9.26 -3.86
CA VAL A 227 9.09 8.61 -4.69
C VAL A 227 8.43 7.93 -5.89
N ASN A 228 8.86 8.31 -7.09
CA ASN A 228 8.37 7.74 -8.34
C ASN A 228 9.54 7.25 -9.21
N ILE A 229 10.00 6.04 -8.95
CA ILE A 229 11.13 5.40 -9.67
C ILE A 229 10.76 3.99 -10.12
N GLY A 230 11.38 3.54 -11.22
CA GLY A 230 11.21 2.17 -11.70
C GLY A 230 11.94 1.14 -10.84
N ILE A 231 11.53 -0.13 -10.93
CA ILE A 231 12.07 -1.23 -10.11
C ILE A 231 13.59 -1.40 -10.25
N THR A 232 14.17 -1.19 -11.43
CA THR A 232 15.62 -1.29 -11.65
C THR A 232 16.34 -0.16 -10.91
N GLN A 233 15.85 1.07 -11.04
CA GLN A 233 16.41 2.22 -10.34
C GLN A 233 16.29 2.07 -8.82
N MET A 234 15.16 1.53 -8.33
CA MET A 234 14.98 1.22 -6.91
C MET A 234 16.08 0.27 -6.39
N LEU A 235 16.39 -0.79 -7.14
CA LEU A 235 17.46 -1.73 -6.78
C LEU A 235 18.83 -1.05 -6.80
N ASP A 236 19.10 -0.20 -7.79
CA ASP A 236 20.37 0.54 -7.88
C ASP A 236 20.53 1.55 -6.73
N THR A 237 19.45 2.24 -6.34
CA THR A 237 19.41 3.12 -5.18
C THR A 237 19.66 2.35 -3.88
N ALA A 238 19.03 1.17 -3.72
CA ALA A 238 19.28 0.32 -2.56
C ALA A 238 20.76 -0.11 -2.46
N TRP A 239 21.37 -0.50 -3.59
CA TRP A 239 22.81 -0.79 -3.64
C TRP A 239 23.68 0.42 -3.32
N ALA A 240 23.32 1.61 -3.77
CA ALA A 240 24.03 2.84 -3.44
C ALA A 240 24.00 3.12 -1.93
N LEU A 241 22.84 2.94 -1.29
CA LEU A 241 22.69 3.06 0.16
C LEU A 241 23.49 1.99 0.91
N PHE A 242 23.49 0.75 0.43
CA PHE A 242 24.31 -0.32 1.05
C PHE A 242 25.79 0.04 1.02
N ARG A 243 26.32 0.46 -0.12
CA ARG A 243 27.73 0.90 -0.24
C ARG A 243 28.09 2.07 0.66
N LYS A 244 27.15 2.98 0.87
CA LYS A 244 27.35 4.18 1.69
C LYS A 244 27.54 3.85 3.17
N TYR A 245 26.80 2.84 3.67
CA TYR A 245 26.70 2.60 5.10
C TYR A 245 27.30 1.30 5.58
N PHE A 246 27.49 0.30 4.74
CA PHE A 246 27.87 -1.06 5.15
C PHE A 246 29.01 -1.62 4.34
N THR A 247 29.75 -2.52 5.00
CA THR A 247 30.72 -3.38 4.34
C THR A 247 30.02 -4.58 3.71
N ARG A 248 30.70 -5.23 2.76
CA ARG A 248 30.21 -6.43 2.09
C ARG A 248 29.78 -7.55 3.07
N SER A 249 30.57 -7.77 4.13
CA SER A 249 30.27 -8.81 5.13
C SER A 249 29.01 -8.52 5.96
N GLU A 250 28.68 -7.26 6.17
CA GLU A 250 27.51 -6.84 6.95
C GLU A 250 26.19 -7.02 6.17
N LEU A 251 26.24 -7.07 4.84
CA LEU A 251 25.02 -7.19 4.01
C LEU A 251 24.40 -8.60 4.06
N GLY A 252 25.18 -9.64 4.32
CA GLY A 252 24.67 -11.02 4.28
C GLY A 252 24.16 -11.46 2.91
N ILE A 253 24.58 -10.79 1.84
CA ILE A 253 24.26 -11.09 0.44
C ILE A 253 25.34 -12.03 -0.12
N LYS A 254 24.93 -12.97 -0.98
CA LYS A 254 25.86 -13.90 -1.63
C LYS A 254 26.94 -13.17 -2.43
N LYS A 255 28.17 -13.71 -2.36
CA LYS A 255 29.32 -13.11 -3.01
C LYS A 255 29.10 -12.82 -4.51
N GLU A 256 28.54 -13.78 -5.24
CA GLU A 256 28.31 -13.68 -6.68
C GLU A 256 27.38 -12.52 -7.02
N ILE A 257 26.38 -12.26 -6.17
CA ILE A 257 25.41 -11.15 -6.36
C ILE A 257 26.07 -9.81 -6.03
N VAL A 258 26.91 -9.76 -4.98
CA VAL A 258 27.65 -8.53 -4.65
C VAL A 258 28.65 -8.20 -5.76
N ASP A 259 29.37 -9.20 -6.30
CA ASP A 259 30.35 -9.03 -7.37
C ASP A 259 29.68 -8.54 -8.66
N GLU A 260 28.46 -9.02 -8.98
CA GLU A 260 27.77 -8.69 -10.21
C GLU A 260 27.00 -7.34 -10.13
N PHE A 261 26.39 -7.01 -9.00
CA PHE A 261 25.51 -5.85 -8.86
C PHE A 261 25.95 -4.83 -7.83
N GLY A 262 26.74 -5.27 -6.83
CA GLY A 262 27.06 -4.46 -5.66
C GLY A 262 28.11 -3.39 -5.90
N ASN A 263 29.08 -3.63 -6.80
CA ASN A 263 30.27 -2.77 -6.98
C ASN A 263 30.92 -2.39 -5.64
N MET A 264 31.06 -3.37 -4.72
CA MET A 264 31.64 -3.20 -3.40
C MET A 264 33.00 -3.92 -3.38
N ASP A 265 34.05 -3.19 -3.02
CA ASP A 265 35.40 -3.71 -2.84
C ASP A 265 35.52 -4.63 -1.60
#